data_ca59f07fb708a7df9a611bf580dd91d5
#
_entry.id   ca59f07fb708a7df9a611bf580dd91d5
#
_cell.length_a   1.000
_cell.length_b   1.000
_cell.length_c   1.000
_cell.angle_alpha   90.00
_cell.angle_beta   90.00
_cell.angle_gamma   90.00
#
_symmetry.space_group_name_H-M   'P 1'
#
loop_
_entity.id
_entity.type
_entity.pdbx_description
1 polymer ?
#
loop_
_entity_poly.entity_id
_entity_poly.type
_entity_poly.pdbx_seq_one_letter_code
_entity_poly.pdbx_strand_id
1 'polypeptide(L)'
;IIVLILNVLSVEQGDIYIFFILILAGVQMILVNNYIINSSRMYLRNKELELANYSYATTRRHISELEKEQERLYKFKHDINNHLQVLEEVVETESVANQYLKAIKEDLNAPVKLIRTGNIFVDACLNAKIRNNDEVNYVVDAVIDRNVNIAQDKLCSLLFNLIDNATEAALKTAEKIVEIKIFSKGNMLLISIINSTNRPLNYESKKGRDHGKGLIIIKEVVETYHGTMEYFYENNKVHCDILLNVDN
;
A
#
# COMPACT_ATOMS: atom_id res chain seq x y z
N ILE A 1 -27.56 -64.92 -48.49
CA ILE A 1 -26.85 -63.77 -49.12
C ILE A 1 -27.49 -62.46 -48.71
N ILE A 2 -28.81 -62.30 -48.85
CA ILE A 2 -29.53 -61.06 -48.52
C ILE A 2 -29.32 -60.65 -47.01
N VAL A 3 -29.40 -61.62 -46.09
CA VAL A 3 -29.19 -61.39 -44.67
C VAL A 3 -27.75 -60.99 -44.37
N LEU A 4 -26.77 -61.49 -45.10
CA LEU A 4 -25.36 -61.14 -44.97
C LEU A 4 -25.08 -59.72 -45.47
N ILE A 5 -25.71 -59.31 -46.58
CA ILE A 5 -25.63 -57.98 -47.16
C ILE A 5 -26.28 -56.98 -46.21
N LEU A 6 -27.41 -57.27 -45.62
CA LEU A 6 -28.10 -56.43 -44.65
C LEU A 6 -27.28 -56.25 -43.35
N ASN A 7 -26.60 -57.31 -42.88
CA ASN A 7 -25.72 -57.24 -41.74
C ASN A 7 -24.44 -56.34 -42.00
N VAL A 8 -23.86 -56.53 -43.21
CA VAL A 8 -22.69 -55.69 -43.59
C VAL A 8 -23.10 -54.24 -43.72
N LEU A 9 -24.22 -53.89 -44.34
CA LEU A 9 -24.75 -52.54 -44.46
C LEU A 9 -25.12 -51.93 -43.09
N SER A 10 -25.62 -52.72 -42.16
CA SER A 10 -25.96 -52.25 -40.82
C SER A 10 -24.69 -51.96 -39.95
N VAL A 11 -23.63 -52.75 -40.12
CA VAL A 11 -22.35 -52.55 -39.48
C VAL A 11 -21.71 -51.28 -40.02
N GLU A 12 -21.68 -51.07 -41.33
CA GLU A 12 -21.16 -49.85 -41.95
C GLU A 12 -21.92 -48.59 -41.49
N GLN A 13 -23.25 -48.66 -41.38
CA GLN A 13 -24.03 -47.51 -40.83
C GLN A 13 -23.72 -47.26 -39.38
N GLY A 14 -23.54 -48.31 -38.56
CA GLY A 14 -23.16 -48.15 -37.14
C GLY A 14 -21.83 -47.43 -36.96
N ASP A 15 -20.85 -47.81 -37.77
CA ASP A 15 -19.50 -47.17 -37.73
C ASP A 15 -19.54 -45.70 -38.14
N ILE A 16 -20.39 -45.35 -39.11
CA ILE A 16 -20.59 -43.95 -39.52
C ILE A 16 -21.21 -43.12 -38.37
N TYR A 17 -22.19 -43.64 -37.64
CA TYR A 17 -22.78 -42.95 -36.50
C TYR A 17 -21.77 -42.76 -35.36
N ILE A 18 -20.98 -43.76 -35.05
CA ILE A 18 -19.91 -43.65 -34.03
C ILE A 18 -18.91 -42.59 -34.43
N PHE A 19 -18.49 -42.51 -35.68
CA PHE A 19 -17.58 -41.50 -36.20
C PHE A 19 -18.15 -40.08 -36.03
N PHE A 20 -19.41 -39.86 -36.36
CA PHE A 20 -20.09 -38.58 -36.15
C PHE A 20 -20.18 -38.19 -34.68
N ILE A 21 -20.49 -39.16 -33.80
CA ILE A 21 -20.53 -38.94 -32.36
C ILE A 21 -19.14 -38.50 -31.81
N LEU A 22 -18.07 -39.16 -32.28
CA LEU A 22 -16.69 -38.79 -31.87
C LEU A 22 -16.29 -37.43 -32.38
N ILE A 23 -16.65 -37.04 -33.60
CA ILE A 23 -16.41 -35.68 -34.11
C ILE A 23 -17.19 -34.68 -33.28
N LEU A 24 -18.46 -34.91 -33.00
CA LEU A 24 -19.27 -33.99 -32.20
C LEU A 24 -18.70 -33.83 -30.79
N ALA A 25 -18.28 -34.95 -30.16
CA ALA A 25 -17.62 -34.90 -28.85
C ALA A 25 -16.31 -34.11 -28.90
N GLY A 26 -15.51 -34.27 -29.95
CA GLY A 26 -14.28 -33.50 -30.17
C GLY A 26 -14.55 -32.00 -30.30
N VAL A 27 -15.54 -31.61 -31.08
CA VAL A 27 -15.96 -30.22 -31.25
C VAL A 27 -16.46 -29.64 -29.91
N GLN A 28 -17.28 -30.39 -29.19
CA GLN A 28 -17.74 -29.98 -27.86
C GLN A 28 -16.58 -29.77 -26.89
N MET A 29 -15.61 -30.67 -26.88
CA MET A 29 -14.42 -30.53 -26.01
C MET A 29 -13.62 -29.27 -26.32
N ILE A 30 -13.45 -28.93 -27.61
CA ILE A 30 -12.77 -27.71 -28.03
C ILE A 30 -13.55 -26.47 -27.59
N LEU A 31 -14.88 -26.46 -27.75
CA LEU A 31 -15.72 -25.33 -27.33
C LEU A 31 -15.68 -25.11 -25.81
N VAL A 32 -15.77 -26.19 -25.04
CA VAL A 32 -15.68 -26.13 -23.57
C VAL A 32 -14.30 -25.62 -23.13
N ASN A 33 -13.23 -26.13 -23.74
CA ASN A 33 -11.88 -25.69 -23.43
C ASN A 33 -11.69 -24.18 -23.74
N ASN A 34 -12.14 -23.71 -24.90
CA ASN A 34 -12.12 -22.33 -25.27
C ASN A 34 -12.95 -21.45 -24.30
N TYR A 35 -14.11 -21.94 -23.88
CA TYR A 35 -14.94 -21.23 -22.89
C TYR A 35 -14.21 -21.09 -21.54
N ILE A 36 -13.60 -22.17 -21.04
CA ILE A 36 -12.84 -22.15 -19.78
C ILE A 36 -11.67 -21.16 -19.86
N ILE A 37 -10.89 -21.19 -20.95
CA ILE A 37 -9.76 -20.30 -21.15
C ILE A 37 -10.22 -18.84 -21.19
N ASN A 38 -11.26 -18.53 -21.94
CA ASN A 38 -11.78 -17.17 -22.04
C ASN A 38 -12.39 -16.69 -20.72
N SER A 39 -13.12 -17.54 -20.01
CA SER A 39 -13.66 -17.24 -18.68
C SER A 39 -12.54 -16.96 -17.67
N SER A 40 -11.48 -17.75 -17.66
CA SER A 40 -10.32 -17.54 -16.80
C SER A 40 -9.60 -16.22 -17.11
N ARG A 41 -9.41 -15.90 -18.40
CA ARG A 41 -8.83 -14.62 -18.83
C ARG A 41 -9.69 -13.44 -18.40
N MET A 42 -11.00 -13.52 -18.57
CA MET A 42 -11.94 -12.48 -18.12
C MET A 42 -11.87 -12.29 -16.61
N TYR A 43 -11.82 -13.38 -15.83
CA TYR A 43 -11.70 -13.32 -14.38
C TYR A 43 -10.41 -12.62 -13.94
N LEU A 44 -9.27 -12.99 -14.52
CA LEU A 44 -7.97 -12.37 -14.23
C LEU A 44 -7.99 -10.88 -14.56
N ARG A 45 -8.50 -10.53 -15.75
CA ARG A 45 -8.59 -9.13 -16.19
C ARG A 45 -9.49 -8.28 -15.28
N ASN A 46 -10.62 -8.84 -14.84
CA ASN A 46 -11.49 -8.14 -13.89
C ASN A 46 -10.81 -7.93 -12.53
N LYS A 47 -10.02 -8.91 -12.09
CA LYS A 47 -9.25 -8.78 -10.86
C LYS A 47 -8.14 -7.72 -10.95
N GLU A 48 -7.44 -7.66 -12.08
CA GLU A 48 -6.47 -6.61 -12.36
C GLU A 48 -7.10 -5.22 -12.36
N LEU A 49 -8.27 -5.08 -13.00
CA LEU A 49 -9.03 -3.82 -13.01
C LEU A 49 -9.52 -3.42 -11.60
N GLU A 50 -9.95 -4.37 -10.81
CA GLU A 50 -10.35 -4.12 -9.41
C GLU A 50 -9.18 -3.61 -8.56
N LEU A 51 -8.01 -4.24 -8.72
CA LEU A 51 -6.79 -3.82 -8.03
C LEU A 51 -6.32 -2.42 -8.49
N ALA A 52 -6.33 -2.17 -9.80
CA ALA A 52 -5.98 -0.87 -10.36
C ALA A 52 -6.92 0.24 -9.85
N ASN A 53 -8.23 -0.02 -9.82
CA ASN A 53 -9.21 0.93 -9.28
C ASN A 53 -9.01 1.18 -7.79
N TYR A 54 -8.69 0.15 -7.02
CA TYR A 54 -8.39 0.32 -5.59
C TYR A 54 -7.12 1.14 -5.36
N SER A 55 -6.06 0.85 -6.10
CA SER A 55 -4.80 1.63 -6.05
C SER A 55 -5.06 3.09 -6.42
N TYR A 56 -5.81 3.32 -7.50
CA TYR A 56 -6.19 4.68 -7.92
C TYR A 56 -7.01 5.43 -6.86
N ALA A 57 -8.00 4.78 -6.26
CA ALA A 57 -8.82 5.38 -5.21
C ALA A 57 -7.98 5.72 -3.96
N THR A 58 -7.04 4.85 -3.60
CA THR A 58 -6.12 5.07 -2.48
C THR A 58 -5.20 6.26 -2.76
N THR A 59 -4.55 6.28 -3.93
CA THR A 59 -3.69 7.40 -4.36
C THR A 59 -4.44 8.72 -4.38
N ARG A 60 -5.67 8.74 -4.90
CA ARG A 60 -6.51 9.95 -4.91
C ARG A 60 -6.83 10.44 -3.49
N ARG A 61 -7.10 9.52 -2.54
CA ARG A 61 -7.29 9.88 -1.14
C ARG A 61 -6.03 10.55 -0.57
N HIS A 62 -4.86 9.99 -0.83
CA HIS A 62 -3.59 10.54 -0.35
C HIS A 62 -3.30 11.92 -0.95
N ILE A 63 -3.56 12.10 -2.24
CA ILE A 63 -3.43 13.41 -2.88
C ILE A 63 -4.34 14.43 -2.17
N SER A 64 -5.60 14.08 -1.89
CA SER A 64 -6.52 14.95 -1.18
C SER A 64 -6.06 15.28 0.26
N GLU A 65 -5.43 14.34 0.94
CA GLU A 65 -4.84 14.56 2.27
C GLU A 65 -3.64 15.52 2.19
N LEU A 66 -2.78 15.36 1.19
CA LEU A 66 -1.65 16.26 0.93
C LEU A 66 -2.11 17.67 0.57
N GLU A 67 -3.16 17.82 -0.24
CA GLU A 67 -3.75 19.11 -0.57
C GLU A 67 -4.28 19.84 0.68
N LYS A 68 -4.95 19.11 1.57
CA LYS A 68 -5.43 19.67 2.85
C LYS A 68 -4.26 20.11 3.75
N GLU A 69 -3.19 19.33 3.79
CA GLU A 69 -2.00 19.70 4.57
C GLU A 69 -1.30 20.92 3.97
N GLN A 70 -1.22 21.00 2.65
CA GLN A 70 -0.70 22.17 1.95
C GLN A 70 -1.54 23.44 2.24
N GLU A 71 -2.87 23.30 2.26
CA GLU A 71 -3.77 24.39 2.64
C GLU A 71 -3.57 24.84 4.10
N ARG A 72 -3.37 23.90 5.03
CA ARG A 72 -3.03 24.21 6.42
C ARG A 72 -1.72 24.96 6.54
N LEU A 73 -0.68 24.51 5.82
CA LEU A 73 0.61 25.20 5.79
C LEU A 73 0.50 26.59 5.21
N TYR A 74 -0.33 26.77 4.18
CA TYR A 74 -0.58 28.10 3.61
C TYR A 74 -1.28 29.02 4.61
N LYS A 75 -2.32 28.55 5.30
CA LYS A 75 -2.99 29.31 6.37
C LYS A 75 -2.03 29.66 7.49
N PHE A 76 -1.22 28.70 7.95
CA PHE A 76 -0.21 28.93 8.97
C PHE A 76 0.83 30.00 8.57
N LYS A 77 1.32 29.93 7.31
CA LYS A 77 2.19 30.96 6.76
C LYS A 77 1.53 32.35 6.72
N HIS A 78 0.27 32.39 6.33
CA HIS A 78 -0.53 33.61 6.29
C HIS A 78 -0.70 34.20 7.70
N ASP A 79 -1.02 33.36 8.68
CA ASP A 79 -1.22 33.77 10.07
C ASP A 79 0.10 34.29 10.70
N ILE A 80 1.22 33.61 10.42
CA ILE A 80 2.54 34.12 10.82
C ILE A 80 2.83 35.48 10.21
N ASN A 81 2.57 35.69 8.94
CA ASN A 81 2.79 36.96 8.29
C ASN A 81 1.91 38.07 8.90
N ASN A 82 0.65 37.76 9.22
CA ASN A 82 -0.24 38.71 9.92
C ASN A 82 0.31 39.07 11.32
N HIS A 83 0.81 38.06 12.05
CA HIS A 83 1.43 38.28 13.35
C HIS A 83 2.70 39.14 13.26
N LEU A 84 3.55 38.92 12.24
CA LEU A 84 4.73 39.73 11.98
C LEU A 84 4.35 41.18 11.62
N GLN A 85 3.31 41.40 10.83
CA GLN A 85 2.81 42.71 10.48
C GLN A 85 2.32 43.49 11.73
N VAL A 86 1.55 42.83 12.59
CA VAL A 86 1.12 43.40 13.89
C VAL A 86 2.32 43.78 14.76
N LEU A 87 3.38 42.96 14.74
CA LEU A 87 4.62 43.25 15.47
C LEU A 87 5.35 44.45 14.90
N GLU A 88 5.42 44.65 13.59
CA GLU A 88 6.00 45.81 12.96
C GLU A 88 5.25 47.10 13.31
N GLU A 89 3.92 47.05 13.45
CA GLU A 89 3.08 48.19 13.85
C GLU A 89 3.17 48.52 15.34
N VAL A 90 3.54 47.55 16.21
CA VAL A 90 3.55 47.66 17.67
C VAL A 90 4.96 47.99 18.24
N VAL A 91 6.00 48.01 17.40
CA VAL A 91 7.40 48.23 17.81
C VAL A 91 7.62 49.57 18.54
N GLU A 92 6.67 50.48 18.57
CA GLU A 92 6.75 51.72 19.39
C GLU A 92 6.47 51.51 20.88
N THR A 93 6.07 50.31 21.36
CA THR A 93 5.81 50.06 22.79
C THR A 93 6.50 48.76 23.26
N GLU A 94 7.70 48.91 23.83
CA GLU A 94 8.67 47.85 24.19
C GLU A 94 8.16 46.70 25.07
N SER A 95 7.11 46.84 25.87
CA SER A 95 6.70 45.83 26.85
C SER A 95 5.70 44.79 26.29
N VAL A 96 4.83 45.15 25.37
CA VAL A 96 3.81 44.30 24.76
C VAL A 96 4.42 43.48 23.61
N ALA A 97 5.34 44.09 22.86
CA ALA A 97 6.05 43.42 21.77
C ALA A 97 6.91 42.24 22.28
N ASN A 98 7.55 42.36 23.41
CA ASN A 98 8.34 41.26 23.98
C ASN A 98 7.50 40.10 24.49
N GLN A 99 6.31 40.34 25.04
CA GLN A 99 5.39 39.26 25.41
C GLN A 99 4.83 38.52 24.18
N TYR A 100 4.51 39.26 23.12
CA TYR A 100 3.99 38.71 21.87
C TYR A 100 5.06 37.92 21.13
N LEU A 101 6.28 38.40 21.05
CA LEU A 101 7.44 37.68 20.50
C LEU A 101 7.73 36.38 21.25
N LYS A 102 7.54 36.36 22.56
CA LYS A 102 7.75 35.19 23.40
C LYS A 102 6.67 34.13 23.12
N ALA A 103 5.40 34.53 23.00
CA ALA A 103 4.31 33.64 22.64
C ALA A 103 4.50 33.02 21.24
N ILE A 104 4.87 33.82 20.24
CA ILE A 104 5.16 33.31 18.89
C ILE A 104 6.39 32.38 18.88
N LYS A 105 7.43 32.70 19.64
CA LYS A 105 8.59 31.80 19.77
C LYS A 105 8.25 30.49 20.46
N GLU A 106 7.33 30.48 21.40
CA GLU A 106 6.85 29.26 22.06
C GLU A 106 6.02 28.42 21.09
N ASP A 107 5.18 29.03 20.27
CA ASP A 107 4.40 28.34 19.22
C ASP A 107 5.29 27.81 18.08
N LEU A 108 6.30 28.56 17.66
CA LEU A 108 7.26 28.14 16.63
C LEU A 108 8.26 27.09 17.14
N ASN A 109 8.56 27.11 18.45
CA ASN A 109 9.47 26.16 19.11
C ASN A 109 8.73 24.94 19.70
N ALA A 110 7.42 24.90 19.64
CA ALA A 110 6.70 23.63 19.86
C ALA A 110 7.32 22.59 18.90
N PRO A 111 7.93 21.51 19.42
CA PRO A 111 8.76 20.63 18.59
C PRO A 111 7.86 19.90 17.61
N VAL A 112 7.68 20.49 16.45
CA VAL A 112 7.22 19.75 15.30
C VAL A 112 8.39 18.82 14.94
N LYS A 113 8.40 17.63 15.51
CA LYS A 113 9.34 16.58 15.13
C LYS A 113 9.09 16.23 13.65
N LEU A 114 9.66 17.03 12.76
CA LEU A 114 9.66 16.73 11.34
C LEU A 114 10.65 15.57 11.11
N ILE A 115 10.12 14.47 10.66
CA ILE A 115 10.93 13.35 10.22
C ILE A 115 11.62 13.76 8.92
N ARG A 116 12.94 13.64 8.89
CA ARG A 116 13.77 13.91 7.72
C ARG A 116 14.62 12.69 7.43
N THR A 117 14.28 11.97 6.38
CA THR A 117 14.96 10.74 5.96
C THR A 117 16.03 10.99 4.88
N GLY A 118 15.99 12.16 4.23
CA GLY A 118 16.77 12.49 3.04
C GLY A 118 15.98 12.35 1.73
N ASN A 119 14.83 11.68 1.75
CA ASN A 119 13.93 11.57 0.60
C ASN A 119 12.62 12.30 0.90
N ILE A 120 12.29 13.32 0.09
CA ILE A 120 11.16 14.22 0.32
C ILE A 120 9.79 13.50 0.32
N PHE A 121 9.65 12.43 -0.48
CA PHE A 121 8.40 11.67 -0.57
C PHE A 121 8.20 10.81 0.67
N VAL A 122 9.25 10.15 1.14
CA VAL A 122 9.20 9.38 2.40
C VAL A 122 8.96 10.30 3.58
N ASP A 123 9.61 11.47 3.60
CA ASP A 123 9.38 12.48 4.62
C ASP A 123 7.90 12.89 4.66
N ALA A 124 7.31 13.19 3.50
CA ALA A 124 5.89 13.55 3.40
C ALA A 124 4.99 12.40 3.87
N CYS A 125 5.24 11.16 3.43
CA CYS A 125 4.46 9.99 3.82
C CYS A 125 4.51 9.74 5.33
N LEU A 126 5.70 9.72 5.93
CA LEU A 126 5.87 9.49 7.36
C LEU A 126 5.23 10.59 8.20
N ASN A 127 5.50 11.87 7.85
CA ASN A 127 4.92 12.99 8.59
C ASN A 127 3.40 13.01 8.50
N ALA A 128 2.79 12.73 7.33
CA ALA A 128 1.35 12.70 7.16
C ALA A 128 0.68 11.61 8.02
N LYS A 129 1.29 10.42 8.12
CA LYS A 129 0.72 9.29 8.85
C LYS A 129 0.93 9.38 10.36
N ILE A 130 2.10 9.80 10.79
CA ILE A 130 2.49 9.80 12.20
C ILE A 130 1.82 10.95 12.95
N ARG A 131 1.70 12.13 12.33
CA ARG A 131 1.07 13.31 12.96
C ARG A 131 -0.42 13.16 13.22
N ASN A 132 -1.10 12.32 12.45
CA ASN A 132 -2.55 12.13 12.58
C ASN A 132 -2.94 11.08 13.63
N ASN A 133 -1.98 10.50 14.35
CA ASN A 133 -2.21 9.42 15.31
C ASN A 133 -1.43 9.64 16.62
N ASP A 134 -1.87 10.60 17.41
CA ASP A 134 -1.26 10.93 18.71
C ASP A 134 -1.37 9.82 19.76
N GLU A 135 -2.24 8.82 19.51
CA GLU A 135 -2.44 7.69 20.43
C GLU A 135 -1.35 6.62 20.32
N VAL A 136 -0.57 6.63 19.24
CA VAL A 136 0.47 5.64 18.97
C VAL A 136 1.84 6.25 19.15
N ASN A 137 2.70 5.57 19.88
CA ASN A 137 4.10 5.96 20.05
C ASN A 137 4.93 5.46 18.86
N TYR A 138 5.30 6.37 17.96
CA TYR A 138 6.13 6.06 16.81
C TYR A 138 7.61 6.31 17.11
N VAL A 139 8.44 5.31 16.84
CA VAL A 139 9.91 5.41 16.87
C VAL A 139 10.40 5.26 15.44
N VAL A 140 10.98 6.32 14.88
CA VAL A 140 11.42 6.34 13.49
C VAL A 140 12.94 6.49 13.41
N ASP A 141 13.56 5.56 12.70
CA ASP A 141 14.98 5.58 12.33
C ASP A 141 15.09 5.35 10.83
N ALA A 142 15.26 6.42 10.06
CA ALA A 142 15.19 6.34 8.61
C ALA A 142 16.22 7.25 7.96
N VAL A 143 17.03 6.65 7.07
CA VAL A 143 18.02 7.35 6.24
C VAL A 143 17.96 6.76 4.82
N ILE A 144 17.62 7.61 3.86
CA ILE A 144 17.41 7.19 2.49
C ILE A 144 18.20 8.08 1.55
N ASP A 145 18.91 7.46 0.61
CA ASP A 145 19.58 8.18 -0.46
C ASP A 145 18.57 8.94 -1.34
N ARG A 146 18.94 10.14 -1.77
CA ARG A 146 18.08 10.97 -2.62
C ARG A 146 17.76 10.31 -3.96
N ASN A 147 18.64 9.43 -4.42
CA ASN A 147 18.59 8.81 -5.74
C ASN A 147 18.07 7.35 -5.72
N VAL A 148 17.29 6.98 -4.70
CA VAL A 148 16.66 5.66 -4.72
C VAL A 148 15.70 5.58 -5.91
N ASN A 149 15.97 4.65 -6.80
CA ASN A 149 15.22 4.48 -8.06
C ASN A 149 13.98 3.60 -7.84
N ILE A 150 12.99 4.18 -7.18
CA ILE A 150 11.68 3.59 -6.98
C ILE A 150 10.60 4.58 -7.39
N ALA A 151 9.58 4.11 -8.09
CA ALA A 151 8.44 4.94 -8.46
C ALA A 151 7.77 5.50 -7.20
N GLN A 152 7.60 6.81 -7.14
CA GLN A 152 7.15 7.54 -5.96
C GLN A 152 5.77 7.09 -5.47
N ASP A 153 4.85 6.84 -6.41
CA ASP A 153 3.52 6.32 -6.14
C ASP A 153 3.56 4.91 -5.51
N LYS A 154 4.45 4.05 -6.00
CA LYS A 154 4.65 2.69 -5.47
C LYS A 154 5.26 2.73 -4.07
N LEU A 155 6.27 3.57 -3.84
CA LEU A 155 6.89 3.75 -2.53
C LEU A 155 5.89 4.30 -1.50
N CYS A 156 5.16 5.36 -1.85
CA CYS A 156 4.14 5.94 -0.98
C CYS A 156 3.03 4.93 -0.67
N SER A 157 2.54 4.21 -1.68
CA SER A 157 1.51 3.19 -1.51
C SER A 157 1.97 2.06 -0.59
N LEU A 158 3.22 1.60 -0.74
CA LEU A 158 3.83 0.61 0.13
C LEU A 158 3.89 1.10 1.59
N LEU A 159 4.48 2.27 1.82
CA LEU A 159 4.64 2.83 3.16
C LEU A 159 3.30 3.08 3.85
N PHE A 160 2.32 3.63 3.13
CA PHE A 160 0.99 3.87 3.71
C PHE A 160 0.31 2.57 4.15
N ASN A 161 0.34 1.52 3.31
CA ASN A 161 -0.28 0.24 3.68
C ASN A 161 0.45 -0.44 4.85
N LEU A 162 1.77 -0.34 4.90
CA LEU A 162 2.56 -0.91 6.01
C LEU A 162 2.29 -0.18 7.32
N ILE A 163 2.31 1.16 7.31
CA ILE A 163 2.10 1.98 8.51
C ILE A 163 0.66 1.83 9.01
N ASP A 164 -0.34 1.84 8.11
CA ASP A 164 -1.74 1.66 8.50
C ASP A 164 -1.98 0.30 9.16
N ASN A 165 -1.42 -0.77 8.61
CA ASN A 165 -1.51 -2.11 9.19
C ASN A 165 -0.87 -2.16 10.59
N ALA A 166 0.32 -1.59 10.74
CA ALA A 166 1.05 -1.54 12.01
C ALA A 166 0.30 -0.71 13.06
N THR A 167 -0.20 0.46 12.65
CA THR A 167 -0.98 1.38 13.51
C THR A 167 -2.27 0.72 13.99
N GLU A 168 -3.02 0.09 13.09
CA GLU A 168 -4.27 -0.60 13.43
C GLU A 168 -4.01 -1.75 14.44
N ALA A 169 -2.91 -2.46 14.30
CA ALA A 169 -2.54 -3.52 15.24
C ALA A 169 -2.11 -2.95 16.59
N ALA A 170 -1.27 -1.92 16.60
CA ALA A 170 -0.76 -1.28 17.80
C ALA A 170 -1.86 -0.62 18.64
N LEU A 171 -2.85 0.03 18.02
CA LEU A 171 -4.00 0.64 18.70
C LEU A 171 -4.80 -0.36 19.55
N LYS A 172 -4.73 -1.65 19.24
CA LYS A 172 -5.42 -2.73 19.97
C LYS A 172 -4.62 -3.23 21.18
N THR A 173 -3.42 -2.67 21.43
CA THR A 173 -2.54 -3.06 22.54
C THR A 173 -2.45 -1.96 23.59
N ALA A 174 -1.97 -2.29 24.79
CA ALA A 174 -1.72 -1.32 25.84
C ALA A 174 -0.47 -0.47 25.54
N GLU A 175 0.53 -1.05 24.88
CA GLU A 175 1.83 -0.41 24.62
C GLU A 175 1.75 0.62 23.49
N LYS A 176 0.90 0.37 22.48
CA LYS A 176 0.67 1.24 21.33
C LYS A 176 1.97 1.72 20.66
N ILE A 177 2.91 0.80 20.40
CA ILE A 177 4.23 1.13 19.85
C ILE A 177 4.30 0.68 18.39
N VAL A 178 4.84 1.55 17.53
CA VAL A 178 5.23 1.26 16.16
C VAL A 178 6.65 1.78 15.92
N GLU A 179 7.56 0.87 15.58
CA GLU A 179 8.94 1.19 15.20
C GLU A 179 9.06 1.10 13.68
N ILE A 180 9.61 2.13 13.04
CA ILE A 180 9.80 2.22 11.60
C ILE A 180 11.29 2.42 11.32
N LYS A 181 11.88 1.50 10.57
CA LYS A 181 13.27 1.59 10.13
C LYS A 181 13.32 1.53 8.61
N ILE A 182 13.95 2.52 7.98
CA ILE A 182 14.06 2.58 6.52
C ILE A 182 15.48 3.00 6.17
N PHE A 183 16.20 2.14 5.46
CA PHE A 183 17.57 2.39 5.07
C PHE A 183 17.79 2.04 3.60
N SER A 184 18.49 2.92 2.88
CA SER A 184 19.00 2.60 1.56
C SER A 184 20.51 2.39 1.58
N LYS A 185 20.99 1.41 0.82
CA LYS A 185 22.43 1.19 0.61
C LYS A 185 22.67 0.64 -0.80
N GLY A 186 23.32 1.43 -1.63
CA GLY A 186 23.47 1.09 -3.05
C GLY A 186 22.09 0.89 -3.68
N ASN A 187 21.89 -0.27 -4.31
CA ASN A 187 20.67 -0.63 -5.01
C ASN A 187 19.62 -1.33 -4.13
N MET A 188 19.79 -1.30 -2.83
CA MET A 188 18.90 -1.98 -1.89
C MET A 188 18.17 -0.96 -1.01
N LEU A 189 16.87 -1.16 -0.84
CA LEU A 189 16.03 -0.43 0.10
C LEU A 189 15.47 -1.43 1.12
N LEU A 190 15.87 -1.27 2.37
CA LEU A 190 15.35 -2.01 3.51
C LEU A 190 14.26 -1.20 4.20
N ILE A 191 13.11 -1.82 4.41
CA ILE A 191 12.00 -1.29 5.19
C ILE A 191 11.65 -2.32 6.25
N SER A 192 11.77 -1.94 7.52
CA SER A 192 11.40 -2.79 8.66
C SER A 192 10.36 -2.05 9.50
N ILE A 193 9.19 -2.65 9.68
CA ILE A 193 8.15 -2.11 10.55
C ILE A 193 7.83 -3.13 11.62
N ILE A 194 7.93 -2.67 12.89
CA ILE A 194 7.71 -3.50 14.06
C ILE A 194 6.57 -2.86 14.85
N ASN A 195 5.54 -3.61 15.16
CA ASN A 195 4.44 -3.10 15.96
C ASN A 195 4.07 -4.02 17.11
N SER A 196 3.61 -3.43 18.21
CA SER A 196 3.00 -4.19 19.30
C SER A 196 1.71 -4.88 18.82
N THR A 197 1.46 -6.10 19.32
CA THR A 197 0.24 -6.85 19.02
C THR A 197 -0.13 -7.79 20.16
N ASN A 198 -1.42 -7.97 20.39
CA ASN A 198 -1.95 -8.93 21.37
C ASN A 198 -2.19 -10.32 20.78
N ARG A 199 -1.91 -10.53 19.49
CA ARG A 199 -2.21 -11.79 18.79
C ARG A 199 -1.02 -12.23 17.96
N PRO A 200 -0.63 -13.52 18.03
CA PRO A 200 0.30 -14.07 17.06
C PRO A 200 -0.28 -13.96 15.64
N LEU A 201 0.58 -13.90 14.64
CA LEU A 201 0.21 -13.84 13.23
C LEU A 201 -0.68 -15.04 12.87
N ASN A 202 -1.99 -14.81 12.72
CA ASN A 202 -2.88 -15.76 12.06
C ASN A 202 -3.05 -15.31 10.62
N TYR A 203 -2.43 -16.01 9.69
CA TYR A 203 -2.53 -15.79 8.25
C TYR A 203 -3.96 -15.94 7.70
N GLU A 204 -4.86 -16.56 8.46
CA GLU A 204 -6.28 -16.70 8.15
C GLU A 204 -7.11 -15.62 8.83
N SER A 205 -6.90 -14.36 8.53
CA SER A 205 -7.87 -13.36 8.94
C SER A 205 -9.12 -13.46 8.05
N LYS A 206 -10.14 -14.11 8.55
CA LYS A 206 -11.55 -14.00 8.09
C LYS A 206 -12.05 -12.57 8.30
N LYS A 207 -11.49 -11.58 7.62
CA LYS A 207 -11.97 -10.20 7.73
C LYS A 207 -12.19 -9.60 6.36
N GLY A 208 -13.31 -8.87 6.31
CA GLY A 208 -14.00 -8.31 5.20
C GLY A 208 -13.14 -7.81 4.03
N ARG A 209 -13.75 -7.63 2.90
CA ARG A 209 -13.17 -7.34 1.58
C ARG A 209 -12.08 -6.27 1.51
N ASP A 210 -11.92 -5.41 2.52
CA ASP A 210 -10.96 -4.30 2.48
C ASP A 210 -9.60 -4.62 3.15
N HIS A 211 -9.56 -5.50 4.15
CA HIS A 211 -8.30 -5.85 4.86
C HIS A 211 -7.33 -6.72 4.04
N GLY A 212 -7.80 -7.39 2.99
CA GLY A 212 -6.93 -8.16 2.09
C GLY A 212 -6.21 -7.34 1.03
N LYS A 213 -6.71 -6.14 0.71
CA LYS A 213 -6.23 -5.34 -0.42
C LYS A 213 -4.87 -4.68 -0.14
N GLY A 214 -4.65 -4.18 1.08
CA GLY A 214 -3.37 -3.59 1.47
C GLY A 214 -2.21 -4.57 1.35
N LEU A 215 -2.41 -5.82 1.78
CA LEU A 215 -1.39 -6.85 1.69
C LEU A 215 -1.08 -7.26 0.23
N ILE A 216 -2.08 -7.21 -0.64
CA ILE A 216 -1.91 -7.47 -2.07
C ILE A 216 -1.05 -6.38 -2.69
N ILE A 217 -1.31 -5.10 -2.38
CA ILE A 217 -0.52 -3.97 -2.87
C ILE A 217 0.94 -4.07 -2.39
N ILE A 218 1.15 -4.41 -1.11
CA ILE A 218 2.50 -4.61 -0.57
C ILE A 218 3.23 -5.69 -1.38
N LYS A 219 2.60 -6.85 -1.58
CA LYS A 219 3.18 -7.96 -2.36
C LYS A 219 3.48 -7.57 -3.81
N GLU A 220 2.55 -6.87 -4.47
CA GLU A 220 2.75 -6.39 -5.84
C GLU A 220 3.99 -5.49 -5.95
N VAL A 221 4.18 -4.56 -5.01
CA VAL A 221 5.37 -3.69 -5.01
C VAL A 221 6.63 -4.51 -4.75
N VAL A 222 6.62 -5.42 -3.77
CA VAL A 222 7.77 -6.29 -3.49
C VAL A 222 8.16 -7.12 -4.71
N GLU A 223 7.20 -7.72 -5.41
CA GLU A 223 7.43 -8.48 -6.64
C GLU A 223 7.96 -7.60 -7.78
N THR A 224 7.39 -6.39 -7.95
CA THR A 224 7.81 -5.43 -8.99
C THR A 224 9.29 -5.06 -8.85
N TYR A 225 9.77 -4.93 -7.63
CA TYR A 225 11.16 -4.57 -7.32
C TYR A 225 12.03 -5.78 -6.94
N HIS A 226 11.64 -6.99 -7.37
CA HIS A 226 12.38 -8.24 -7.12
C HIS A 226 12.85 -8.38 -5.67
N GLY A 227 11.99 -7.96 -4.77
CA GLY A 227 12.26 -7.90 -3.35
C GLY A 227 11.85 -9.18 -2.61
N THR A 228 12.14 -9.17 -1.32
CA THR A 228 11.67 -10.20 -0.37
C THR A 228 10.86 -9.53 0.74
N MET A 229 9.92 -10.26 1.30
CA MET A 229 9.12 -9.81 2.43
C MET A 229 8.97 -10.95 3.43
N GLU A 230 9.32 -10.66 4.67
CA GLU A 230 9.22 -11.60 5.78
C GLU A 230 8.34 -11.02 6.90
N TYR A 231 7.49 -11.86 7.45
CA TYR A 231 6.71 -11.56 8.65
C TYR A 231 7.03 -12.59 9.71
N PHE A 232 7.35 -12.12 10.92
CA PHE A 232 7.50 -13.00 12.07
C PHE A 232 6.95 -12.34 13.34
N TYR A 233 6.67 -13.17 14.33
CA TYR A 233 6.13 -12.74 15.61
C TYR A 233 7.13 -13.11 16.70
N GLU A 234 7.53 -12.11 17.46
CA GLU A 234 8.44 -12.28 18.58
C GLU A 234 8.12 -11.27 19.70
N ASN A 235 8.16 -11.70 20.96
CA ASN A 235 8.00 -10.83 22.14
C ASN A 235 6.80 -9.88 22.09
N ASN A 236 5.61 -10.39 21.73
CA ASN A 236 4.37 -9.62 21.54
C ASN A 236 4.47 -8.52 20.50
N LYS A 237 5.40 -8.63 19.56
CA LYS A 237 5.54 -7.74 18.41
C LYS A 237 5.48 -8.53 17.12
N VAL A 238 4.90 -7.91 16.10
CA VAL A 238 4.99 -8.35 14.71
C VAL A 238 6.08 -7.57 14.04
N HIS A 239 6.95 -8.26 13.34
CA HIS A 239 7.98 -7.72 12.48
C HIS A 239 7.57 -7.92 11.03
N CYS A 240 7.69 -6.89 10.23
CA CYS A 240 7.53 -6.92 8.79
C CYS A 240 8.78 -6.34 8.16
N ASP A 241 9.61 -7.20 7.60
CA ASP A 241 10.86 -6.84 6.96
C ASP A 241 10.75 -7.00 5.46
N ILE A 242 11.04 -5.93 4.73
CA ILE A 242 10.99 -5.87 3.27
C ILE A 242 12.34 -5.41 2.76
N LEU A 243 12.87 -6.13 1.81
CA LEU A 243 14.08 -5.77 1.08
C LEU A 243 13.72 -5.65 -0.40
N LEU A 244 13.90 -4.45 -0.97
CA LEU A 244 13.64 -4.18 -2.39
C LEU A 244 14.96 -3.99 -3.13
N ASN A 245 15.02 -4.52 -4.35
CA ASN A 245 16.08 -4.18 -5.30
C ASN A 245 15.63 -3.00 -6.15
N VAL A 246 16.29 -1.85 -5.98
CA VAL A 246 15.95 -0.59 -6.65
C VAL A 246 16.91 -0.27 -7.78
N ASP A 247 17.48 -1.31 -8.39
CA ASP A 247 18.24 -1.21 -9.64
C ASP A 247 17.35 -0.80 -10.82
N ASN A 248 17.94 -0.10 -11.75
CA ASN A 248 17.36 0.21 -13.06
C ASN A 248 17.22 -1.01 -13.95
#